data_67a49ae70137fdfd55a4ead8cde66264
#
_entry.id   67a49ae70137fdfd55a4ead8cde66264
#
_cell.length_a   1.000
_cell.length_b   1.000
_cell.length_c   1.000
_cell.angle_alpha   90.00
_cell.angle_beta   90.00
_cell.angle_gamma   90.00
#
_symmetry.space_group_name_H-M   'P 1'
#
loop_
_entity.id
_entity.type
_entity.pdbx_description
1 polymer ?
#
loop_
_entity_poly.entity_id
_entity_poly.type
_entity_poly.pdbx_seq_one_letter_code
_entity_poly.pdbx_strand_id
1 'polypeptide(L)'
;MLTTTVVGSYPQPRWLLNHEVLTSNAVPRIRMREMWRVAEPYLEEAQDDAVRLAVRDMERAGIDIVTDGEQRRESYFNQFATALDGLDLDRPGTAINRRGKPQQVPRVVGPIARARPVLTRDAQFLRSVTARRIKVTIPGPFTMTQLAQDILNGVDVPL
;
A
#
# COMPACT_ATOMS: atom_id res chain seq x y z
N MET A 1 21.18 22.99 7.43
CA MET A 1 21.11 21.85 6.50
C MET A 1 19.66 21.44 6.37
N LEU A 2 19.15 21.19 5.17
CA LEU A 2 17.75 20.77 4.96
C LEU A 2 17.60 19.29 5.31
N THR A 3 16.51 18.94 6.02
CA THR A 3 16.17 17.54 6.33
C THR A 3 15.67 16.84 5.08
N THR A 4 16.19 15.68 4.78
CA THR A 4 15.87 14.88 3.59
C THR A 4 14.96 13.69 3.90
N THR A 5 14.07 13.34 2.97
CA THR A 5 13.23 12.15 3.02
C THR A 5 12.81 11.72 1.62
N VAL A 6 12.46 10.46 1.46
CA VAL A 6 11.90 9.93 0.21
C VAL A 6 10.39 10.21 0.17
N VAL A 7 9.87 10.56 -1.00
CA VAL A 7 8.43 10.69 -1.27
C VAL A 7 8.01 9.52 -2.17
N GLY A 8 6.97 8.80 -1.75
CA GLY A 8 6.45 7.63 -2.46
C GLY A 8 7.19 6.33 -2.15
N SER A 9 6.85 5.30 -2.91
CA SER A 9 7.43 3.98 -2.76
C SER A 9 8.87 3.91 -3.27
N TYR A 10 9.67 3.05 -2.65
CA TYR A 10 10.98 2.65 -3.14
C TYR A 10 10.84 1.44 -4.09
N PRO A 11 11.67 1.29 -5.12
CA PRO A 11 11.58 0.15 -6.03
C PRO A 11 11.62 -1.19 -5.29
N GLN A 12 10.61 -2.01 -5.51
CA GLN A 12 10.55 -3.35 -4.93
C GLN A 12 11.46 -4.31 -5.72
N PRO A 13 12.18 -5.22 -5.06
CA PRO A 13 13.08 -6.15 -5.73
C PRO A 13 12.37 -7.07 -6.72
N ARG A 14 13.02 -7.38 -7.85
CA ARG A 14 12.47 -8.28 -8.88
C ARG A 14 12.27 -9.71 -8.39
N TRP A 15 13.04 -10.15 -7.41
CA TRP A 15 12.85 -11.45 -6.79
C TRP A 15 11.61 -11.52 -5.89
N LEU A 16 11.14 -10.38 -5.37
CA LEU A 16 9.93 -10.29 -4.56
C LEU A 16 8.67 -10.14 -5.41
N LEU A 17 8.74 -9.39 -6.50
CA LEU A 17 7.59 -9.04 -7.32
C LEU A 17 7.61 -9.67 -8.71
N ASN A 18 6.42 -10.07 -9.17
CA ASN A 18 6.15 -10.38 -10.56
C ASN A 18 5.79 -9.09 -11.32
N HIS A 19 6.80 -8.48 -11.95
CA HIS A 19 6.61 -7.23 -12.69
C HIS A 19 5.67 -7.35 -13.89
N GLU A 20 5.55 -8.52 -14.51
CA GLU A 20 4.63 -8.74 -15.62
C GLU A 20 3.19 -8.64 -15.16
N VAL A 21 2.85 -9.27 -14.03
CA VAL A 21 1.53 -9.14 -13.40
C VAL A 21 1.27 -7.71 -12.99
N LEU A 22 2.28 -7.03 -12.46
CA LEU A 22 2.16 -5.65 -12.00
C LEU A 22 1.85 -4.66 -13.13
N THR A 23 2.48 -4.85 -14.29
CA THR A 23 2.31 -3.97 -15.46
C THR A 23 1.06 -4.27 -16.26
N SER A 24 0.55 -5.51 -16.23
CA SER A 24 -0.67 -5.91 -16.92
C SER A 24 -1.94 -5.43 -16.23
N ASN A 25 -1.89 -5.17 -14.93
CA ASN A 25 -3.05 -4.80 -14.12
C ASN A 25 -3.06 -3.31 -13.79
N ALA A 26 -4.21 -2.66 -13.96
CA ALA A 26 -4.41 -1.29 -13.53
C ALA A 26 -4.43 -1.18 -12.00
N VAL A 27 -3.89 -0.09 -11.47
CA VAL A 27 -4.08 0.31 -10.05
C VAL A 27 -5.49 0.89 -9.92
N PRO A 28 -6.18 0.74 -8.77
CA PRO A 28 -5.78 0.09 -7.54
C PRO A 28 -5.85 -1.43 -7.60
N ARG A 29 -4.96 -2.07 -6.85
CA ARG A 29 -4.89 -3.51 -6.69
C ARG A 29 -5.53 -3.90 -5.38
N ILE A 30 -6.51 -4.79 -5.42
CA ILE A 30 -7.22 -5.26 -4.22
C ILE A 30 -6.77 -6.69 -3.97
N ARG A 31 -6.06 -6.92 -2.86
CA ARG A 31 -5.59 -8.26 -2.42
C ARG A 31 -4.89 -9.05 -3.53
N MET A 32 -4.04 -8.38 -4.32
CA MET A 32 -3.37 -8.98 -5.47
C MET A 32 -2.21 -9.89 -5.00
N ARG A 33 -2.52 -11.13 -4.64
CA ARG A 33 -1.54 -12.11 -4.16
C ARG A 33 -0.59 -12.57 -5.27
N GLU A 34 -1.04 -12.58 -6.50
CA GLU A 34 -0.31 -13.02 -7.69
C GLU A 34 0.89 -12.14 -8.02
N MET A 35 0.94 -10.95 -7.46
CA MET A 35 2.09 -10.07 -7.64
C MET A 35 3.35 -10.54 -6.89
N TRP A 36 3.18 -11.37 -5.87
CA TRP A 36 4.30 -11.86 -5.08
C TRP A 36 4.90 -13.12 -5.71
N ARG A 37 6.21 -13.15 -5.89
CA ARG A 37 6.94 -14.34 -6.37
C ARG A 37 7.24 -15.34 -5.27
N VAL A 38 7.23 -14.87 -4.04
CA VAL A 38 7.47 -15.70 -2.85
C VAL A 38 6.13 -16.08 -2.27
N ALA A 39 5.92 -17.38 -2.06
CA ALA A 39 4.68 -17.90 -1.47
C ALA A 39 4.76 -17.94 0.07
N GLU A 40 3.60 -18.06 0.71
CA GLU A 40 3.54 -18.39 2.15
C GLU A 40 4.18 -19.78 2.42
N PRO A 41 4.87 -19.96 3.57
CA PRO A 41 4.99 -19.02 4.69
C PRO A 41 6.16 -18.04 4.58
N TYR A 42 6.91 -18.00 3.49
CA TYR A 42 8.16 -17.23 3.35
C TYR A 42 7.94 -15.79 2.88
N LEU A 43 6.72 -15.42 2.50
CA LEU A 43 6.44 -14.09 1.97
C LEU A 43 6.76 -12.97 2.96
N GLU A 44 6.39 -13.16 4.23
CA GLU A 44 6.65 -12.14 5.25
C GLU A 44 8.15 -11.91 5.46
N GLU A 45 8.95 -12.99 5.52
CA GLU A 45 10.40 -12.90 5.64
C GLU A 45 11.03 -12.18 4.44
N ALA A 46 10.59 -12.52 3.24
CA ALA A 46 11.06 -11.87 2.01
C ALA A 46 10.71 -10.37 1.96
N GLN A 47 9.54 -9.99 2.43
CA GLN A 47 9.15 -8.59 2.57
C GLN A 47 9.98 -7.86 3.62
N ASP A 48 10.31 -8.51 4.74
CA ASP A 48 11.22 -7.99 5.76
C ASP A 48 12.60 -7.69 5.18
N ASP A 49 13.14 -8.60 4.39
CA ASP A 49 14.44 -8.41 3.73
C ASP A 49 14.40 -7.28 2.71
N ALA A 50 13.32 -7.15 1.96
CA ALA A 50 13.14 -6.02 1.04
C ALA A 50 13.09 -4.66 1.78
N VAL A 51 12.44 -4.60 2.94
CA VAL A 51 12.46 -3.39 3.80
C VAL A 51 13.88 -3.10 4.29
N ARG A 52 14.63 -4.11 4.75
CA ARG A 52 16.04 -3.93 5.18
C ARG A 52 16.90 -3.36 4.05
N LEU A 53 16.74 -3.86 2.83
CA LEU A 53 17.45 -3.35 1.65
C LEU A 53 17.10 -1.90 1.35
N ALA A 54 15.82 -1.56 1.30
CA ALA A 54 15.35 -0.19 1.06
C ALA A 54 15.88 0.79 2.12
N VAL A 55 15.82 0.42 3.40
CA VAL A 55 16.34 1.23 4.51
C VAL A 55 17.86 1.43 4.37
N ARG A 56 18.60 0.35 4.11
CA ARG A 56 20.05 0.41 3.93
C ARG A 56 20.45 1.34 2.78
N ASP A 57 19.73 1.30 1.68
CA ASP A 57 20.02 2.17 0.53
C ASP A 57 19.74 3.64 0.87
N MET A 58 18.64 3.94 1.57
CA MET A 58 18.33 5.29 2.04
C MET A 58 19.40 5.81 3.02
N GLU A 59 19.84 4.96 3.96
CA GLU A 59 20.89 5.32 4.93
C GLU A 59 22.23 5.59 4.24
N ARG A 60 22.62 4.77 3.27
CA ARG A 60 23.84 4.96 2.48
C ARG A 60 23.78 6.21 1.61
N ALA A 61 22.61 6.58 1.13
CA ALA A 61 22.38 7.83 0.42
C ALA A 61 22.33 9.07 1.34
N GLY A 62 22.46 8.90 2.64
CA GLY A 62 22.44 9.99 3.63
C GLY A 62 21.05 10.57 3.91
N ILE A 63 19.97 9.84 3.65
CA ILE A 63 18.60 10.28 3.93
C ILE A 63 18.37 10.37 5.43
N ASP A 64 17.83 11.48 5.92
CA ASP A 64 17.63 11.76 7.36
C ASP A 64 16.41 11.05 7.95
N ILE A 65 15.32 10.95 7.16
CA ILE A 65 14.07 10.30 7.55
C ILE A 65 13.79 9.18 6.57
N VAL A 66 13.91 7.94 7.04
CA VAL A 66 13.72 6.74 6.21
C VAL A 66 12.29 6.21 6.31
N THR A 67 11.89 5.40 5.33
CA THR A 67 10.59 4.73 5.26
C THR A 67 10.78 3.23 5.08
N ASP A 68 9.71 2.45 5.19
CA ASP A 68 9.68 1.04 4.80
C ASP A 68 9.75 0.83 3.26
N GLY A 69 9.75 1.93 2.49
CA GLY A 69 9.74 1.91 1.03
C GLY A 69 8.47 1.30 0.44
N GLU A 70 7.42 1.08 1.24
CA GLU A 70 6.17 0.40 0.85
C GLU A 70 6.42 -1.03 0.32
N GLN A 71 7.48 -1.70 0.78
CA GLN A 71 7.93 -2.98 0.26
C GLN A 71 6.94 -4.12 0.47
N ARG A 72 6.03 -4.00 1.45
CA ARG A 72 4.99 -4.98 1.78
C ARG A 72 3.65 -4.70 1.09
N ARG A 73 3.58 -3.64 0.28
CA ARG A 73 2.31 -3.12 -0.23
C ARG A 73 2.12 -3.48 -1.69
N GLU A 74 0.97 -4.04 -2.00
CA GLU A 74 0.48 -4.18 -3.37
C GLU A 74 0.09 -2.83 -3.98
N SER A 75 -0.36 -1.92 -3.11
CA SER A 75 -0.73 -0.55 -3.42
C SER A 75 -0.65 0.27 -2.13
N TYR A 76 -0.10 1.50 -2.20
CA TYR A 76 0.00 2.37 -1.02
C TYR A 76 -1.36 2.65 -0.37
N PHE A 77 -2.42 2.58 -1.14
CA PHE A 77 -3.79 2.88 -0.75
C PHE A 77 -4.52 1.64 -0.23
N ASN A 78 -4.53 0.55 -1.01
CA ASN A 78 -5.39 -0.60 -0.73
C ASN A 78 -4.99 -1.37 0.52
N GLN A 79 -3.72 -1.45 0.87
CA GLN A 79 -3.30 -2.11 2.11
C GLN A 79 -3.97 -1.49 3.34
N PHE A 80 -4.11 -0.16 3.38
CA PHE A 80 -4.80 0.50 4.48
C PHE A 80 -6.32 0.35 4.35
N ALA A 81 -6.88 0.64 3.17
CA ALA A 81 -8.32 0.57 2.93
C ALA A 81 -8.87 -0.83 3.19
N THR A 82 -8.23 -1.87 2.66
CA THR A 82 -8.70 -3.25 2.80
C THR A 82 -8.57 -3.84 4.22
N ALA A 83 -7.98 -3.10 5.13
CA ALA A 83 -7.89 -3.46 6.54
C ALA A 83 -8.97 -2.81 7.41
N LEU A 84 -9.82 -1.98 6.81
CA LEU A 84 -10.95 -1.34 7.49
C LEU A 84 -12.22 -2.20 7.38
N ASP A 85 -13.07 -2.14 8.39
CA ASP A 85 -14.41 -2.71 8.33
C ASP A 85 -15.35 -1.83 7.49
N GLY A 86 -16.46 -2.39 7.04
CA GLY A 86 -17.45 -1.69 6.21
C GLY A 86 -17.16 -1.75 4.71
N LEU A 87 -16.11 -2.49 4.30
CA LEU A 87 -15.73 -2.70 2.91
C LEU A 87 -16.00 -4.14 2.45
N ASP A 88 -16.63 -4.30 1.28
CA ASP A 88 -16.74 -5.58 0.59
C ASP A 88 -15.59 -5.71 -0.43
N LEU A 89 -14.68 -6.62 -0.14
CA LEU A 89 -13.49 -6.85 -0.95
C LEU A 89 -13.64 -8.05 -1.90
N ASP A 90 -14.62 -8.90 -1.64
CA ASP A 90 -14.91 -10.09 -2.47
C ASP A 90 -15.74 -9.71 -3.69
N ARG A 91 -16.52 -8.62 -3.58
CA ARG A 91 -17.30 -8.03 -4.67
C ARG A 91 -16.87 -6.58 -4.85
N PRO A 92 -15.73 -6.32 -5.48
CA PRO A 92 -15.23 -4.97 -5.66
C PRO A 92 -16.20 -4.12 -6.49
N GLY A 93 -16.19 -2.83 -6.21
CA GLY A 93 -16.85 -1.83 -7.03
C GLY A 93 -16.01 -1.47 -8.26
N THR A 94 -16.56 -0.59 -9.09
CA THR A 94 -15.87 -0.04 -10.26
C THR A 94 -15.85 1.47 -10.18
N ALA A 95 -14.70 2.08 -10.44
CA ALA A 95 -14.55 3.51 -10.62
C ALA A 95 -13.76 3.82 -11.89
N ILE A 96 -13.98 5.01 -12.46
CA ILE A 96 -13.21 5.46 -13.61
C ILE A 96 -11.91 6.09 -13.12
N ASN A 97 -10.78 5.62 -13.63
CA ASN A 97 -9.48 6.19 -13.27
C ASN A 97 -9.16 7.46 -14.06
N ARG A 98 -8.07 8.15 -13.69
CA ARG A 98 -7.60 9.39 -14.34
C ARG A 98 -7.33 9.27 -15.86
N ARG A 99 -7.26 8.04 -16.39
CA ARG A 99 -7.09 7.76 -17.82
C ARG A 99 -8.42 7.43 -18.51
N GLY A 100 -9.56 7.64 -17.84
CA GLY A 100 -10.88 7.33 -18.37
C GLY A 100 -11.20 5.83 -18.47
N LYS A 101 -10.42 4.95 -17.80
CA LYS A 101 -10.62 3.50 -17.86
C LYS A 101 -11.26 3.00 -16.58
N PRO A 102 -12.19 2.01 -16.65
CA PRO A 102 -12.73 1.37 -15.47
C PRO A 102 -11.64 0.60 -14.73
N GLN A 103 -11.70 0.64 -13.41
CA GLN A 103 -10.82 -0.11 -12.51
C GLN A 103 -11.60 -0.60 -11.31
N GLN A 104 -11.17 -1.74 -10.76
CA GLN A 104 -11.75 -2.26 -9.53
C GLN A 104 -11.30 -1.43 -8.33
N VAL A 105 -12.27 -1.13 -7.44
CA VAL A 105 -12.06 -0.36 -6.22
C VAL A 105 -12.76 -1.04 -5.05
N PRO A 106 -12.32 -0.81 -3.79
CA PRO A 106 -13.06 -1.26 -2.62
C PRO A 106 -14.50 -0.73 -2.63
N ARG A 107 -15.45 -1.55 -2.22
CA ARG A 107 -16.87 -1.19 -2.18
C ARG A 107 -17.31 -0.95 -0.73
N VAL A 108 -17.81 0.23 -0.44
CA VAL A 108 -18.34 0.59 0.88
C VAL A 108 -19.75 0.01 1.02
N VAL A 109 -19.95 -0.87 1.99
CA VAL A 109 -21.21 -1.59 2.26
C VAL A 109 -21.72 -1.39 3.66
N GLY A 110 -21.01 -0.66 4.49
CA GLY A 110 -21.37 -0.38 5.89
C GLY A 110 -20.53 0.75 6.47
N PRO A 111 -20.77 1.14 7.71
CA PRO A 111 -19.98 2.14 8.40
C PRO A 111 -18.50 1.76 8.39
N ILE A 112 -17.66 2.70 7.99
CA ILE A 112 -16.22 2.49 7.99
C ILE A 112 -15.69 2.55 9.42
N ALA A 113 -15.04 1.49 9.87
CA ALA A 113 -14.42 1.42 11.18
C ALA A 113 -13.02 0.81 11.12
N ARG A 114 -12.16 1.23 12.04
CA ARG A 114 -10.84 0.64 12.23
C ARG A 114 -10.84 -0.21 13.49
N ALA A 115 -11.23 -1.47 13.38
CA ALA A 115 -11.31 -2.40 14.51
C ALA A 115 -9.93 -2.86 15.02
N ARG A 116 -8.89 -2.75 14.20
CA ARG A 116 -7.53 -3.22 14.52
C ARG A 116 -6.46 -2.25 14.05
N PRO A 117 -5.25 -2.28 14.65
CA PRO A 117 -4.09 -1.58 14.11
C PRO A 117 -3.75 -2.10 12.71
N VAL A 118 -3.48 -1.19 11.76
CA VAL A 118 -3.20 -1.58 10.36
C VAL A 118 -1.70 -1.66 10.09
N LEU A 119 -0.95 -0.62 10.45
CA LEU A 119 0.47 -0.49 10.10
C LEU A 119 1.41 -0.63 11.30
N THR A 120 0.92 -1.09 12.45
CA THR A 120 1.72 -1.16 13.68
C THR A 120 2.91 -2.11 13.51
N ARG A 121 2.68 -3.30 12.94
CA ARG A 121 3.74 -4.27 12.66
C ARG A 121 4.80 -3.70 11.74
N ASP A 122 4.40 -3.02 10.66
CA ASP A 122 5.32 -2.42 9.69
C ASP A 122 6.16 -1.30 10.33
N ALA A 123 5.53 -0.45 11.13
CA ALA A 123 6.22 0.62 11.87
C ALA A 123 7.19 0.06 12.92
N GLN A 124 6.81 -0.99 13.66
CA GLN A 124 7.67 -1.65 14.62
C GLN A 124 8.87 -2.31 13.95
N PHE A 125 8.65 -3.02 12.85
CA PHE A 125 9.73 -3.61 12.07
C PHE A 125 10.66 -2.55 11.50
N LEU A 126 10.12 -1.49 10.88
CA LEU A 126 10.92 -0.38 10.39
C LEU A 126 11.78 0.23 11.51
N ARG A 127 11.18 0.43 12.70
CA ARG A 127 11.93 0.95 13.87
C ARG A 127 13.05 0.01 14.33
N SER A 128 12.86 -1.31 14.21
CA SER A 128 13.87 -2.29 14.64
C SER A 128 15.10 -2.35 13.73
N VAL A 129 15.00 -1.91 12.49
CA VAL A 129 16.08 -2.05 11.48
C VAL A 129 16.85 -0.76 11.22
N THR A 130 16.51 0.35 11.88
CA THR A 130 17.22 1.63 11.72
C THR A 130 17.24 2.46 13.00
N ALA A 131 18.31 3.26 13.20
CA ALA A 131 18.40 4.28 14.23
C ALA A 131 17.92 5.67 13.73
N ARG A 132 17.72 5.85 12.41
CA ARG A 132 17.24 7.09 11.80
C ARG A 132 15.81 7.41 12.24
N ARG A 133 15.38 8.66 12.05
CA ARG A 133 13.96 8.99 12.14
C ARG A 133 13.18 8.20 11.08
N ILE A 134 11.99 7.76 11.44
CA ILE A 134 11.14 6.98 10.53
C ILE A 134 9.89 7.76 10.14
N LYS A 135 9.38 7.46 8.96
CA LYS A 135 8.11 7.97 8.44
C LYS A 135 7.29 6.81 7.89
N VAL A 136 6.02 6.77 8.21
CA VAL A 136 5.06 5.80 7.65
C VAL A 136 4.07 6.57 6.78
N THR A 137 3.87 6.09 5.54
CA THR A 137 2.94 6.68 4.58
C THR A 137 1.55 6.05 4.76
N ILE A 138 0.53 6.88 4.87
CA ILE A 138 -0.87 6.47 4.88
C ILE A 138 -1.66 7.30 3.87
N PRO A 139 -2.70 6.74 3.21
CA PRO A 139 -3.57 7.51 2.34
C PRO A 139 -4.44 8.48 3.15
N GLY A 140 -4.63 9.68 2.64
CA GLY A 140 -5.56 10.64 3.24
C GLY A 140 -7.03 10.25 2.96
N PRO A 141 -8.00 10.73 3.78
CA PRO A 141 -9.43 10.41 3.62
C PRO A 141 -9.95 10.74 2.22
N PHE A 142 -9.59 11.88 1.67
CA PHE A 142 -9.99 12.28 0.32
C PHE A 142 -9.53 11.26 -0.74
N THR A 143 -8.28 10.81 -0.68
CA THR A 143 -7.79 9.78 -1.60
C THR A 143 -8.57 8.47 -1.45
N MET A 144 -8.93 8.11 -0.23
CA MET A 144 -9.69 6.90 0.04
C MET A 144 -11.10 6.97 -0.54
N THR A 145 -11.80 8.10 -0.41
CA THR A 145 -13.13 8.29 -0.99
C THR A 145 -13.11 8.28 -2.52
N GLN A 146 -12.11 8.89 -3.14
CA GLN A 146 -11.97 8.93 -4.60
C GLN A 146 -11.66 7.56 -5.23
N LEU A 147 -11.15 6.62 -4.44
CA LEU A 147 -10.76 5.28 -4.89
C LEU A 147 -11.61 4.18 -4.23
N ALA A 148 -12.86 4.50 -3.88
CA ALA A 148 -13.85 3.57 -3.36
C ALA A 148 -15.21 3.82 -4.04
N GLN A 149 -16.04 2.80 -4.13
CA GLN A 149 -17.44 2.95 -4.54
C GLN A 149 -18.33 2.89 -3.30
N ASP A 150 -19.10 3.95 -3.04
CA ASP A 150 -20.05 4.01 -1.95
C ASP A 150 -21.45 3.60 -2.42
N ILE A 151 -21.90 2.41 -2.03
CA ILE A 151 -23.25 1.92 -2.39
C ILE A 151 -24.30 2.24 -1.32
N LEU A 152 -23.90 2.73 -0.15
CA LEU A 152 -24.85 3.07 0.92
C LEU A 152 -25.58 4.37 0.64
N ASN A 153 -24.85 5.35 0.09
CA ASN A 153 -25.37 6.69 -0.14
C ASN A 153 -25.70 6.95 -1.62
N GLY A 154 -25.53 5.96 -2.49
CA GLY A 154 -25.80 6.10 -3.92
C GLY A 154 -24.88 7.12 -4.61
N VAL A 155 -23.78 7.45 -4.00
CA VAL A 155 -22.82 8.40 -4.54
C VAL A 155 -21.81 7.64 -5.40
N ASP A 156 -22.09 7.52 -6.67
CA ASP A 156 -21.05 7.38 -7.68
C ASP A 156 -20.29 8.71 -7.68
N VAL A 157 -19.12 8.73 -7.03
CA VAL A 157 -18.25 9.91 -7.07
C VAL A 157 -17.64 9.98 -8.48
N PRO A 158 -18.12 10.86 -9.37
CA PRO A 158 -17.44 11.07 -10.64
C PRO A 158 -16.10 11.74 -10.35
N LEU A 159 -15.08 11.28 -11.01
CA LEU A 159 -13.76 11.93 -11.04
C LEU A 159 -13.82 13.23 -11.82
#